data_bcbf88442656659c0e11686fed6a3bf6
#
_entry.id   bcbf88442656659c0e11686fed6a3bf6
#
_cell.length_a   1.000
_cell.length_b   1.000
_cell.length_c   1.000
_cell.angle_alpha   90.00
_cell.angle_beta   90.00
_cell.angle_gamma   90.00
#
_symmetry.space_group_name_H-M   'P 1'
#
loop_
_entity.id
_entity.type
_entity.pdbx_description
1 polymer ?
#
loop_
_entity_poly.entity_id
_entity_poly.type
_entity_poly.pdbx_seq_one_letter_code
_entity_poly.pdbx_strand_id
1 'polypeptide(L)'
;MNNLNKDNKSFSSAISQWYLTSGRNNLPWREKISPYRVWISEIMLQQTQVKTVIPFFKKFIRKYPNLKSICDATEDDILALWSGLGFYRRAKNIFKTKEIIKNKYNNCFPKKFDELLLLPGIGRSTAGAIMSIAYGESYPILDANVKRVISRFNDIDVKDKGAIKSLWLLSKTYTPSKNIFEYTQGIMDLGATICHLRVPSCSNCPLNTSCKSSFKEFEVIKNDKKQKLNKKINFMLAHSNQSFLLFKKNKKSFWESLWIPYEKQNRERSDFFKRPLRSETKNFNHALSHIDLNITLEIFEYKEPFKIKTNLEHKWVKKDELNKFGLPKPIKSIIENYV
;
A
#
# COMPACT_ATOMS: atom_id res chain seq x y z
N MET A 1 -29.05 -28.51 9.73
CA MET A 1 -28.45 -28.05 8.46
C MET A 1 -29.27 -26.96 7.73
N ASN A 2 -30.59 -26.99 7.76
CA ASN A 2 -31.44 -26.02 7.01
C ASN A 2 -31.37 -24.56 7.50
N ASN A 3 -31.23 -24.30 8.80
CA ASN A 3 -31.19 -22.93 9.34
C ASN A 3 -29.90 -22.18 8.98
N LEU A 4 -28.75 -22.84 9.04
CA LEU A 4 -27.44 -22.24 8.67
C LEU A 4 -27.40 -21.78 7.21
N ASN A 5 -28.01 -22.53 6.28
CA ASN A 5 -28.09 -22.16 4.88
C ASN A 5 -28.99 -20.95 4.61
N LYS A 6 -30.05 -20.78 5.41
CA LYS A 6 -30.98 -19.66 5.31
C LYS A 6 -30.35 -18.36 5.82
N ASP A 7 -29.64 -18.44 6.93
CA ASP A 7 -28.91 -17.31 7.52
C ASP A 7 -27.75 -16.84 6.63
N ASN A 8 -27.03 -17.77 5.99
CA ASN A 8 -25.92 -17.44 5.09
C ASN A 8 -26.39 -16.72 3.82
N LYS A 9 -27.50 -17.16 3.22
CA LYS A 9 -28.13 -16.48 2.08
C LYS A 9 -28.65 -15.09 2.47
N SER A 10 -29.18 -14.93 3.66
CA SER A 10 -29.65 -13.66 4.21
C SER A 10 -28.47 -12.68 4.37
N PHE A 11 -27.32 -13.12 4.94
CA PHE A 11 -26.13 -12.29 5.13
C PHE A 11 -25.58 -11.74 3.80
N SER A 12 -25.29 -12.62 2.84
CA SER A 12 -24.71 -12.21 1.57
C SER A 12 -25.68 -11.40 0.71
N SER A 13 -26.98 -11.76 0.71
CA SER A 13 -28.00 -11.03 -0.02
C SER A 13 -28.20 -9.62 0.53
N ALA A 14 -28.26 -9.45 1.86
CA ALA A 14 -28.39 -8.14 2.50
C ALA A 14 -27.20 -7.20 2.12
N ILE A 15 -25.97 -7.73 2.12
CA ILE A 15 -24.78 -6.97 1.73
C ILE A 15 -24.82 -6.61 0.24
N SER A 16 -25.16 -7.57 -0.63
CA SER A 16 -25.20 -7.31 -2.08
C SER A 16 -26.25 -6.27 -2.44
N GLN A 17 -27.45 -6.35 -1.85
CA GLN A 17 -28.52 -5.36 -2.06
C GLN A 17 -28.12 -3.98 -1.53
N TRP A 18 -27.54 -3.92 -0.33
CA TRP A 18 -27.06 -2.68 0.24
C TRP A 18 -25.96 -2.03 -0.65
N TYR A 19 -25.07 -2.85 -1.22
CA TYR A 19 -24.03 -2.34 -2.12
C TYR A 19 -24.61 -1.66 -3.36
N LEU A 20 -25.66 -2.19 -3.95
CA LEU A 20 -26.29 -1.61 -5.14
C LEU A 20 -26.85 -0.20 -4.87
N THR A 21 -27.36 0.07 -3.66
CA THR A 21 -27.97 1.36 -3.29
C THR A 21 -27.00 2.32 -2.61
N SER A 22 -26.08 1.79 -1.82
CA SER A 22 -25.25 2.60 -0.88
C SER A 22 -23.74 2.34 -1.00
N GLY A 23 -23.33 1.48 -1.91
CA GLY A 23 -21.90 1.20 -2.18
C GLY A 23 -21.16 2.37 -2.82
N ARG A 24 -19.84 2.41 -2.67
CA ARG A 24 -18.98 3.48 -3.21
C ARG A 24 -18.68 3.26 -4.70
N ASN A 25 -19.67 3.32 -5.56
CA ASN A 25 -19.55 2.98 -6.99
C ASN A 25 -18.64 3.90 -7.80
N ASN A 26 -18.33 5.12 -7.30
CA ASN A 26 -17.54 6.16 -7.97
C ASN A 26 -16.02 6.06 -7.75
N LEU A 27 -15.52 4.93 -7.24
CA LEU A 27 -14.08 4.75 -7.04
C LEU A 27 -13.37 4.46 -8.38
N PRO A 28 -12.22 5.10 -8.67
CA PRO A 28 -11.59 5.02 -10.01
C PRO A 28 -11.21 3.60 -10.44
N TRP A 29 -10.98 2.68 -9.53
CA TRP A 29 -10.67 1.28 -9.81
C TRP A 29 -11.91 0.41 -10.08
N ARG A 30 -13.13 0.97 -9.90
CA ARG A 30 -14.41 0.30 -10.17
C ARG A 30 -15.01 0.65 -11.53
N GLU A 31 -14.50 1.68 -12.23
CA GLU A 31 -15.01 2.13 -13.52
C GLU A 31 -14.72 1.14 -14.67
N LYS A 32 -13.52 0.57 -14.70
CA LYS A 32 -13.07 -0.38 -15.74
C LYS A 32 -12.42 -1.57 -15.06
N ILE A 33 -13.20 -2.60 -14.79
CA ILE A 33 -12.74 -3.77 -14.05
C ILE A 33 -11.84 -4.66 -14.93
N SER A 34 -10.67 -4.96 -14.42
CA SER A 34 -9.75 -5.94 -14.98
C SER A 34 -8.86 -6.51 -13.86
N PRO A 35 -8.30 -7.72 -14.00
CA PRO A 35 -7.40 -8.30 -13.00
C PRO A 35 -6.23 -7.38 -12.66
N TYR A 36 -5.70 -6.68 -13.65
CA TYR A 36 -4.63 -5.69 -13.48
C TYR A 36 -5.06 -4.51 -12.59
N ARG A 37 -6.21 -3.89 -12.87
CA ARG A 37 -6.68 -2.72 -12.11
C ARG A 37 -7.08 -3.10 -10.68
N VAL A 38 -7.72 -4.27 -10.50
CA VAL A 38 -8.02 -4.81 -9.18
C VAL A 38 -6.73 -5.07 -8.41
N TRP A 39 -5.75 -5.74 -9.00
CA TRP A 39 -4.47 -5.99 -8.36
C TRP A 39 -3.78 -4.70 -7.90
N ILE A 40 -3.65 -3.69 -8.78
CA ILE A 40 -3.00 -2.42 -8.44
C ILE A 40 -3.75 -1.70 -7.31
N SER A 41 -5.08 -1.62 -7.37
CA SER A 41 -5.88 -0.98 -6.31
C SER A 41 -5.76 -1.72 -4.97
N GLU A 42 -5.85 -3.05 -4.97
CA GLU A 42 -5.71 -3.86 -3.76
C GLU A 42 -4.35 -3.66 -3.09
N ILE A 43 -3.25 -3.67 -3.88
CA ILE A 43 -1.92 -3.41 -3.34
C ILE A 43 -1.79 -1.97 -2.80
N MET A 44 -2.35 -0.96 -3.50
CA MET A 44 -2.31 0.43 -3.02
C MET A 44 -3.11 0.64 -1.74
N LEU A 45 -4.23 -0.06 -1.59
CA LEU A 45 -5.14 0.04 -0.44
C LEU A 45 -4.61 -0.68 0.82
N GLN A 46 -3.63 -1.57 0.69
CA GLN A 46 -3.01 -2.20 1.87
C GLN A 46 -2.51 -1.13 2.84
N GLN A 47 -3.09 -1.05 4.05
CA GLN A 47 -2.74 -0.09 5.12
C GLN A 47 -2.77 1.40 4.71
N THR A 48 -3.50 1.75 3.64
CA THR A 48 -3.63 3.12 3.15
C THR A 48 -5.09 3.48 2.92
N GLN A 49 -5.49 4.67 3.35
CA GLN A 49 -6.87 5.14 3.22
C GLN A 49 -7.23 5.42 1.75
N VAL A 50 -8.49 5.16 1.39
CA VAL A 50 -9.05 5.36 0.04
C VAL A 50 -8.77 6.75 -0.51
N LYS A 51 -9.04 7.81 0.26
CA LYS A 51 -8.79 9.21 -0.16
C LYS A 51 -7.34 9.48 -0.56
N THR A 52 -6.39 8.82 0.10
CA THR A 52 -4.96 8.93 -0.23
C THR A 52 -4.62 8.15 -1.50
N VAL A 53 -5.24 6.99 -1.72
CA VAL A 53 -4.95 6.11 -2.86
C VAL A 53 -5.47 6.70 -4.17
N ILE A 54 -6.63 7.35 -4.17
CA ILE A 54 -7.29 7.88 -5.39
C ILE A 54 -6.33 8.63 -6.33
N PRO A 55 -5.61 9.68 -5.90
CA PRO A 55 -4.71 10.41 -6.79
C PRO A 55 -3.54 9.57 -7.29
N PHE A 56 -2.99 8.69 -6.46
CA PHE A 56 -1.90 7.79 -6.86
C PHE A 56 -2.36 6.76 -7.89
N PHE A 57 -3.52 6.15 -7.68
CA PHE A 57 -4.09 5.20 -8.63
C PHE A 57 -4.37 5.86 -10.00
N LYS A 58 -5.00 7.04 -10.01
CA LYS A 58 -5.24 7.80 -11.25
C LYS A 58 -3.93 8.11 -11.99
N LYS A 59 -2.90 8.58 -11.28
CA LYS A 59 -1.58 8.86 -11.86
C LYS A 59 -0.92 7.58 -12.41
N PHE A 60 -0.98 6.48 -11.65
CA PHE A 60 -0.39 5.19 -12.02
C PHE A 60 -1.05 4.61 -13.28
N ILE A 61 -2.39 4.56 -13.32
CA ILE A 61 -3.14 4.01 -14.46
C ILE A 61 -3.04 4.92 -15.70
N ARG A 62 -2.84 6.24 -15.52
CA ARG A 62 -2.55 7.13 -16.66
C ARG A 62 -1.22 6.78 -17.32
N LYS A 63 -0.19 6.50 -16.55
CA LYS A 63 1.13 6.10 -17.09
C LYS A 63 1.13 4.65 -17.58
N TYR A 64 0.48 3.75 -16.86
CA TYR A 64 0.40 2.33 -17.15
C TYR A 64 -1.06 1.87 -17.23
N PRO A 65 -1.75 2.09 -18.34
CA PRO A 65 -3.20 1.84 -18.46
C PRO A 65 -3.58 0.36 -18.43
N ASN A 66 -2.65 -0.53 -18.74
CA ASN A 66 -2.87 -1.97 -18.79
C ASN A 66 -1.63 -2.77 -18.39
N LEU A 67 -1.78 -4.09 -18.31
CA LEU A 67 -0.71 -4.99 -17.89
C LEU A 67 0.50 -4.96 -18.84
N LYS A 68 0.27 -4.84 -20.16
CA LYS A 68 1.35 -4.78 -21.14
C LYS A 68 2.23 -3.55 -20.91
N SER A 69 1.63 -2.40 -20.65
CA SER A 69 2.38 -1.14 -20.45
C SER A 69 3.24 -1.14 -19.18
N ILE A 70 2.82 -1.84 -18.10
CA ILE A 70 3.64 -1.93 -16.89
C ILE A 70 4.76 -2.96 -17.01
N CYS A 71 4.61 -3.98 -17.89
CA CYS A 71 5.65 -5.01 -18.06
C CYS A 71 6.99 -4.43 -18.54
N ASP A 72 6.99 -3.26 -19.18
CA ASP A 72 8.21 -2.58 -19.63
C ASP A 72 8.75 -1.55 -18.63
N ALA A 73 8.04 -1.31 -17.52
CA ALA A 73 8.46 -0.36 -16.48
C ALA A 73 9.71 -0.85 -15.73
N THR A 74 10.63 0.05 -15.43
CA THR A 74 11.73 -0.21 -14.50
C THR A 74 11.26 -0.15 -13.04
N GLU A 75 12.09 -0.66 -12.11
CA GLU A 75 11.80 -0.51 -10.67
C GLU A 75 11.71 0.97 -10.27
N ASP A 76 12.61 1.80 -10.80
CA ASP A 76 12.65 3.24 -10.54
C ASP A 76 11.39 3.95 -11.03
N ASP A 77 10.86 3.57 -12.19
CA ASP A 77 9.59 4.11 -12.71
C ASP A 77 8.41 3.86 -11.77
N ILE A 78 8.31 2.65 -11.25
CA ILE A 78 7.23 2.28 -10.32
C ILE A 78 7.42 2.99 -8.98
N LEU A 79 8.64 3.03 -8.45
CA LEU A 79 8.97 3.72 -7.20
C LEU A 79 8.75 5.24 -7.30
N ALA A 80 9.02 5.85 -8.45
CA ALA A 80 8.76 7.26 -8.70
C ALA A 80 7.26 7.60 -8.61
N LEU A 81 6.40 6.77 -9.23
CA LEU A 81 4.94 6.93 -9.12
C LEU A 81 4.41 6.66 -7.71
N TRP A 82 5.12 5.88 -6.92
CA TRP A 82 4.76 5.52 -5.55
C TRP A 82 5.24 6.53 -4.51
N SER A 83 6.09 7.48 -4.92
CA SER A 83 6.70 8.45 -4.02
C SER A 83 5.64 9.26 -3.26
N GLY A 84 5.62 9.13 -1.93
CA GLY A 84 4.65 9.75 -1.04
C GLY A 84 3.51 8.85 -0.56
N LEU A 85 3.26 7.70 -1.19
CA LEU A 85 2.22 6.76 -0.75
C LEU A 85 2.65 5.92 0.48
N GLY A 86 3.96 5.76 0.69
CA GLY A 86 4.50 4.98 1.79
C GLY A 86 4.50 3.45 1.55
N PHE A 87 5.04 2.70 2.52
CA PHE A 87 5.14 1.24 2.43
C PHE A 87 5.73 0.75 1.10
N TYR A 88 6.88 1.25 0.71
CA TYR A 88 7.53 1.04 -0.59
C TYR A 88 7.77 -0.43 -0.96
N ARG A 89 7.77 -1.36 0.03
CA ARG A 89 7.81 -2.80 -0.22
C ARG A 89 6.66 -3.26 -1.14
N ARG A 90 5.51 -2.59 -1.10
CA ARG A 90 4.38 -2.88 -1.98
C ARG A 90 4.70 -2.54 -3.45
N ALA A 91 5.34 -1.39 -3.70
CA ALA A 91 5.81 -1.02 -5.05
C ALA A 91 6.85 -2.00 -5.57
N LYS A 92 7.81 -2.42 -4.72
CA LYS A 92 8.78 -3.48 -5.06
C LYS A 92 8.11 -4.81 -5.39
N ASN A 93 7.06 -5.17 -4.66
CA ASN A 93 6.28 -6.37 -4.95
C ASN A 93 5.55 -6.25 -6.30
N ILE A 94 5.02 -5.06 -6.66
CA ILE A 94 4.45 -4.82 -7.99
C ILE A 94 5.51 -5.04 -9.07
N PHE A 95 6.72 -4.49 -8.90
CA PHE A 95 7.82 -4.70 -9.84
C PHE A 95 8.16 -6.20 -10.00
N LYS A 96 8.37 -6.91 -8.89
CA LYS A 96 8.68 -8.35 -8.93
C LYS A 96 7.55 -9.17 -9.58
N THR A 97 6.31 -8.85 -9.26
CA THR A 97 5.14 -9.53 -9.81
C THR A 97 5.02 -9.30 -11.32
N LYS A 98 5.22 -8.07 -11.83
CA LYS A 98 5.17 -7.81 -13.26
C LYS A 98 6.30 -8.55 -14.01
N GLU A 99 7.50 -8.69 -13.40
CA GLU A 99 8.59 -9.50 -13.98
C GLU A 99 8.18 -10.98 -14.09
N ILE A 100 7.56 -11.55 -13.04
CA ILE A 100 7.06 -12.92 -13.07
C ILE A 100 5.97 -13.07 -14.16
N ILE A 101 5.03 -12.11 -14.25
CA ILE A 101 3.96 -12.14 -15.24
C ILE A 101 4.53 -12.05 -16.66
N LYS A 102 5.52 -11.18 -16.88
CA LYS A 102 6.21 -11.06 -18.17
C LYS A 102 6.88 -12.37 -18.57
N ASN A 103 7.65 -12.97 -17.68
CA ASN A 103 8.53 -14.08 -17.99
C ASN A 103 7.83 -15.45 -17.97
N LYS A 104 6.82 -15.62 -17.10
CA LYS A 104 6.17 -16.92 -16.87
C LYS A 104 4.76 -17.01 -17.46
N TYR A 105 4.06 -15.88 -17.60
CA TYR A 105 2.65 -15.86 -17.99
C TYR A 105 2.40 -15.06 -19.30
N ASN A 106 3.42 -14.83 -20.11
CA ASN A 106 3.32 -14.17 -21.43
C ASN A 106 2.51 -12.85 -21.36
N ASN A 107 2.77 -12.00 -20.38
CA ASN A 107 2.04 -10.75 -20.12
C ASN A 107 0.53 -10.94 -19.88
N CYS A 108 0.08 -12.13 -19.47
CA CYS A 108 -1.30 -12.41 -19.07
C CYS A 108 -1.39 -12.60 -17.56
N PHE A 109 -2.42 -12.05 -16.94
CA PHE A 109 -2.63 -12.23 -15.50
C PHE A 109 -3.11 -13.67 -15.24
N PRO A 110 -2.55 -14.39 -14.23
CA PRO A 110 -2.96 -15.75 -13.92
C PRO A 110 -4.45 -15.83 -13.58
N LYS A 111 -5.12 -16.89 -14.04
CA LYS A 111 -6.56 -17.13 -13.82
C LYS A 111 -6.83 -18.14 -12.70
N LYS A 112 -5.80 -18.78 -12.14
CA LYS A 112 -5.96 -19.74 -11.04
C LYS A 112 -5.56 -19.11 -9.73
N PHE A 113 -6.34 -19.37 -8.70
CA PHE A 113 -6.12 -18.84 -7.35
C PHE A 113 -4.72 -19.19 -6.81
N ASP A 114 -4.29 -20.45 -6.96
CA ASP A 114 -2.99 -20.91 -6.47
C ASP A 114 -1.81 -20.23 -7.21
N GLU A 115 -1.98 -19.91 -8.48
CA GLU A 115 -0.97 -19.16 -9.24
C GLU A 115 -0.86 -17.70 -8.77
N LEU A 116 -1.99 -17.08 -8.38
CA LEU A 116 -2.00 -15.75 -7.80
C LEU A 116 -1.26 -15.70 -6.46
N LEU A 117 -1.38 -16.74 -5.64
CA LEU A 117 -0.68 -16.83 -4.35
C LEU A 117 0.84 -16.89 -4.48
N LEU A 118 1.37 -17.32 -5.62
CA LEU A 118 2.82 -17.36 -5.90
C LEU A 118 3.39 -15.97 -6.22
N LEU A 119 2.53 -14.99 -6.48
CA LEU A 119 2.95 -13.64 -6.88
C LEU A 119 3.30 -12.79 -5.65
N PRO A 120 4.46 -12.10 -5.64
CA PRO A 120 4.89 -11.28 -4.51
C PRO A 120 3.87 -10.21 -4.10
N GLY A 121 3.50 -10.20 -2.82
CA GLY A 121 2.55 -9.23 -2.26
C GLY A 121 1.08 -9.58 -2.45
N ILE A 122 0.76 -10.68 -3.13
CA ILE A 122 -0.59 -11.20 -3.27
C ILE A 122 -0.81 -12.31 -2.24
N GLY A 123 -1.46 -11.96 -1.14
CA GLY A 123 -1.89 -12.93 -0.13
C GLY A 123 -3.30 -13.47 -0.42
N ARG A 124 -3.75 -14.42 0.41
CA ARG A 124 -5.04 -15.12 0.26
C ARG A 124 -6.23 -14.16 0.03
N SER A 125 -6.32 -13.06 0.80
CA SER A 125 -7.41 -12.09 0.65
C SER A 125 -7.31 -11.31 -0.66
N THR A 126 -6.11 -10.86 -1.05
CA THR A 126 -5.90 -10.15 -2.32
C THR A 126 -6.17 -11.07 -3.53
N ALA A 127 -5.73 -12.34 -3.48
CA ALA A 127 -6.03 -13.33 -4.51
C ALA A 127 -7.55 -13.57 -4.61
N GLY A 128 -8.24 -13.72 -3.46
CA GLY A 128 -9.70 -13.84 -3.41
C GLY A 128 -10.41 -12.63 -4.01
N ALA A 129 -9.94 -11.39 -3.71
CA ALA A 129 -10.51 -10.18 -4.30
C ALA A 129 -10.33 -10.13 -5.83
N ILE A 130 -9.16 -10.52 -6.35
CA ILE A 130 -8.93 -10.59 -7.80
C ILE A 130 -9.87 -11.63 -8.44
N MET A 131 -9.98 -12.84 -7.86
CA MET A 131 -10.85 -13.89 -8.39
C MET A 131 -12.32 -13.44 -8.37
N SER A 132 -12.78 -12.86 -7.28
CA SER A 132 -14.18 -12.47 -7.11
C SER A 132 -14.57 -11.25 -7.94
N ILE A 133 -13.72 -10.22 -7.96
CA ILE A 133 -14.04 -8.94 -8.59
C ILE A 133 -13.77 -8.97 -10.10
N ALA A 134 -12.67 -9.59 -10.53
CA ALA A 134 -12.25 -9.53 -11.92
C ALA A 134 -12.60 -10.77 -12.74
N TYR A 135 -12.70 -11.93 -12.09
CA TYR A 135 -13.03 -13.19 -12.79
C TYR A 135 -14.46 -13.69 -12.46
N GLY A 136 -15.15 -13.10 -11.50
CA GLY A 136 -16.51 -13.52 -11.12
C GLY A 136 -16.56 -14.86 -10.38
N GLU A 137 -15.44 -15.33 -9.88
CA GLU A 137 -15.31 -16.62 -9.20
C GLU A 137 -15.56 -16.50 -7.69
N SER A 138 -16.26 -17.45 -7.11
CA SER A 138 -16.62 -17.44 -5.68
C SER A 138 -15.42 -17.75 -4.79
N TYR A 139 -14.67 -16.73 -4.41
CA TYR A 139 -13.53 -16.83 -3.48
C TYR A 139 -13.73 -15.93 -2.26
N PRO A 140 -13.48 -16.46 -1.02
CA PRO A 140 -13.57 -15.67 0.20
C PRO A 140 -12.43 -14.67 0.33
N ILE A 141 -12.74 -13.52 0.96
CA ILE A 141 -11.78 -12.50 1.35
C ILE A 141 -11.85 -12.26 2.86
N LEU A 142 -10.71 -11.90 3.46
CA LEU A 142 -10.64 -11.58 4.88
C LEU A 142 -9.59 -10.50 5.13
N ASP A 143 -9.82 -9.30 4.62
CA ASP A 143 -9.03 -8.12 4.95
C ASP A 143 -9.41 -7.57 6.34
N ALA A 144 -8.81 -6.49 6.78
CA ALA A 144 -9.09 -5.91 8.10
C ALA A 144 -10.54 -5.45 8.26
N ASN A 145 -11.19 -4.97 7.20
CA ASN A 145 -12.58 -4.53 7.21
C ASN A 145 -13.54 -5.73 7.27
N VAL A 146 -13.34 -6.68 6.38
CA VAL A 146 -14.14 -7.91 6.31
C VAL A 146 -14.00 -8.72 7.61
N LYS A 147 -12.78 -8.86 8.14
CA LYS A 147 -12.53 -9.49 9.43
C LYS A 147 -13.37 -8.85 10.54
N ARG A 148 -13.40 -7.53 10.63
CA ARG A 148 -14.18 -6.79 11.63
C ARG A 148 -15.69 -7.01 11.46
N VAL A 149 -16.20 -6.98 10.23
CA VAL A 149 -17.63 -7.23 9.97
C VAL A 149 -18.02 -8.64 10.39
N ILE A 150 -17.29 -9.66 9.93
CA ILE A 150 -17.61 -11.07 10.23
C ILE A 150 -17.42 -11.38 11.73
N SER A 151 -16.37 -10.85 12.37
CA SER A 151 -16.14 -11.08 13.81
C SER A 151 -17.29 -10.50 14.64
N ARG A 152 -17.72 -9.26 14.37
CA ARG A 152 -18.81 -8.62 15.07
C ARG A 152 -20.16 -9.27 14.77
N PHE A 153 -20.42 -9.64 13.53
CA PHE A 153 -21.65 -10.33 13.16
C PHE A 153 -21.84 -11.63 13.96
N ASN A 154 -20.75 -12.34 14.23
CA ASN A 154 -20.76 -13.62 14.96
C ASN A 154 -20.38 -13.49 16.44
N ASP A 155 -20.07 -12.28 16.95
CA ASP A 155 -19.59 -12.02 18.32
C ASP A 155 -18.30 -12.81 18.66
N ILE A 156 -17.32 -12.84 17.75
CA ILE A 156 -16.04 -13.53 17.91
C ILE A 156 -14.97 -12.51 18.32
N ASP A 157 -14.29 -12.76 19.44
CA ASP A 157 -13.09 -11.98 19.80
C ASP A 157 -11.92 -12.41 18.91
N VAL A 158 -11.38 -11.44 18.15
CA VAL A 158 -10.25 -11.67 17.24
C VAL A 158 -8.93 -12.00 17.97
N LYS A 159 -8.89 -11.86 19.31
CA LYS A 159 -7.75 -12.23 20.15
C LYS A 159 -7.75 -13.71 20.51
N ASP A 160 -8.87 -14.37 20.41
CA ASP A 160 -9.01 -15.76 20.77
C ASP A 160 -8.13 -16.67 19.92
N LYS A 161 -7.57 -17.69 20.56
CA LYS A 161 -6.78 -18.70 19.86
C LYS A 161 -7.64 -19.40 18.80
N GLY A 162 -7.20 -19.33 17.55
CA GLY A 162 -7.95 -19.93 16.43
C GLY A 162 -9.01 -19.04 15.78
N ALA A 163 -9.31 -17.85 16.32
CA ALA A 163 -10.30 -16.92 15.76
C ALA A 163 -10.08 -16.66 14.28
N ILE A 164 -8.85 -16.46 13.83
CA ILE A 164 -8.54 -16.22 12.42
C ILE A 164 -8.93 -17.41 11.53
N LYS A 165 -8.71 -18.64 11.99
CA LYS A 165 -9.12 -19.85 11.25
C LYS A 165 -10.66 -19.94 11.14
N SER A 166 -11.35 -19.67 12.24
CA SER A 166 -12.81 -19.64 12.29
C SER A 166 -13.38 -18.54 11.38
N LEU A 167 -12.79 -17.35 11.39
CA LEU A 167 -13.20 -16.24 10.52
C LEU A 167 -13.00 -16.54 9.03
N TRP A 168 -11.93 -17.25 8.65
CA TRP A 168 -11.76 -17.71 7.27
C TRP A 168 -12.81 -18.75 6.87
N LEU A 169 -13.20 -19.65 7.78
CA LEU A 169 -14.27 -20.62 7.54
C LEU A 169 -15.61 -19.89 7.34
N LEU A 170 -15.95 -18.97 8.24
CA LEU A 170 -17.15 -18.13 8.12
C LEU A 170 -17.15 -17.29 6.84
N SER A 171 -16.01 -16.67 6.52
CA SER A 171 -15.90 -15.94 5.26
C SER A 171 -16.20 -16.83 4.06
N LYS A 172 -15.68 -18.06 4.04
CA LYS A 172 -15.99 -19.05 2.98
C LYS A 172 -17.48 -19.38 2.96
N THR A 173 -18.09 -19.57 4.12
CA THR A 173 -19.52 -19.92 4.26
C THR A 173 -20.42 -18.79 3.78
N TYR A 174 -20.08 -17.53 4.07
CA TYR A 174 -20.86 -16.36 3.66
C TYR A 174 -20.63 -15.93 2.20
N THR A 175 -19.54 -16.38 1.56
CA THR A 175 -19.24 -16.03 0.17
C THR A 175 -20.26 -16.70 -0.77
N PRO A 176 -21.08 -15.93 -1.50
CA PRO A 176 -22.11 -16.49 -2.35
C PRO A 176 -21.56 -17.01 -3.68
N SER A 177 -22.30 -17.88 -4.35
CA SER A 177 -21.99 -18.33 -5.72
C SER A 177 -22.53 -17.39 -6.80
N LYS A 178 -23.49 -16.50 -6.46
CA LYS A 178 -24.07 -15.49 -7.37
C LYS A 178 -23.87 -14.10 -6.76
N ASN A 179 -23.84 -13.06 -7.60
CA ASN A 179 -23.64 -11.67 -7.18
C ASN A 179 -22.34 -11.50 -6.36
N ILE A 180 -21.29 -12.27 -6.75
CA ILE A 180 -20.04 -12.31 -6.00
C ILE A 180 -19.32 -10.96 -6.05
N PHE A 181 -19.44 -10.22 -7.13
CA PHE A 181 -18.87 -8.88 -7.26
C PHE A 181 -19.49 -7.93 -6.24
N GLU A 182 -20.83 -7.83 -6.22
CA GLU A 182 -21.57 -6.95 -5.33
C GLU A 182 -21.32 -7.30 -3.86
N TYR A 183 -21.30 -8.59 -3.55
CA TYR A 183 -20.96 -9.05 -2.21
C TYR A 183 -19.55 -8.68 -1.79
N THR A 184 -18.57 -8.96 -2.64
CA THR A 184 -17.16 -8.73 -2.31
C THR A 184 -16.86 -7.24 -2.13
N GLN A 185 -17.36 -6.41 -3.03
CA GLN A 185 -17.25 -4.96 -2.89
C GLN A 185 -18.06 -4.43 -1.70
N GLY A 186 -19.26 -4.96 -1.51
CA GLY A 186 -20.19 -4.55 -0.46
C GLY A 186 -19.64 -4.82 0.95
N ILE A 187 -19.10 -6.00 1.21
CA ILE A 187 -18.57 -6.33 2.54
C ILE A 187 -17.32 -5.50 2.90
N MET A 188 -16.47 -5.19 1.93
CA MET A 188 -15.35 -4.26 2.13
C MET A 188 -15.86 -2.84 2.42
N ASP A 189 -16.85 -2.37 1.66
CA ASP A 189 -17.45 -1.05 1.85
C ASP A 189 -18.17 -0.95 3.19
N LEU A 190 -18.96 -1.95 3.55
CA LEU A 190 -19.65 -2.00 4.82
C LEU A 190 -18.68 -1.86 6.01
N GLY A 191 -17.55 -2.56 5.94
CA GLY A 191 -16.49 -2.41 6.93
C GLY A 191 -15.86 -1.03 6.93
N ALA A 192 -15.67 -0.41 5.77
CA ALA A 192 -15.03 0.89 5.66
C ALA A 192 -15.93 2.08 6.02
N THR A 193 -17.26 2.00 5.80
CA THR A 193 -18.19 3.15 5.87
C THR A 193 -19.27 3.03 6.94
N ILE A 194 -19.60 1.84 7.38
CA ILE A 194 -20.67 1.57 8.35
C ILE A 194 -20.13 0.93 9.63
N CYS A 195 -19.50 -0.25 9.51
CA CYS A 195 -18.94 -0.96 10.64
C CYS A 195 -17.59 -0.39 11.06
N HIS A 196 -17.55 0.87 11.50
CA HIS A 196 -16.33 1.57 11.90
C HIS A 196 -15.64 0.91 13.09
N LEU A 197 -14.34 1.16 13.22
CA LEU A 197 -13.52 0.54 14.28
C LEU A 197 -14.01 0.92 15.69
N ARG A 198 -14.34 2.19 15.90
CA ARG A 198 -14.71 2.75 17.23
C ARG A 198 -16.23 2.73 17.42
N VAL A 199 -16.93 3.51 16.63
CA VAL A 199 -18.36 3.71 16.72
C VAL A 199 -19.00 3.26 15.42
N PRO A 200 -19.55 2.06 15.33
CA PRO A 200 -20.25 1.59 14.14
C PRO A 200 -21.62 2.28 14.00
N SER A 201 -22.01 2.56 12.77
CA SER A 201 -23.33 3.13 12.43
C SER A 201 -24.37 2.00 12.28
N CYS A 202 -24.69 1.31 13.39
CA CYS A 202 -25.55 0.12 13.37
C CYS A 202 -26.96 0.37 12.83
N SER A 203 -27.54 1.56 13.05
CA SER A 203 -28.85 1.96 12.51
C SER A 203 -28.90 1.95 10.97
N ASN A 204 -27.78 2.17 10.31
CA ASN A 204 -27.64 2.18 8.84
C ASN A 204 -27.09 0.86 8.29
N CYS A 205 -26.89 -0.15 9.14
CA CYS A 205 -26.27 -1.41 8.75
C CYS A 205 -27.31 -2.40 8.24
N PRO A 206 -27.15 -2.99 7.04
CA PRO A 206 -28.09 -3.98 6.52
C PRO A 206 -28.10 -5.29 7.32
N LEU A 207 -27.18 -5.46 8.25
CA LEU A 207 -27.02 -6.66 9.07
C LEU A 207 -27.49 -6.45 10.52
N ASN A 208 -27.99 -5.26 10.89
CA ASN A 208 -28.23 -4.87 12.28
C ASN A 208 -29.16 -5.83 13.05
N THR A 209 -30.20 -6.34 12.41
CA THR A 209 -31.19 -7.24 13.03
C THR A 209 -30.68 -8.63 13.36
N SER A 210 -29.66 -9.11 12.62
CA SER A 210 -29.06 -10.44 12.80
C SER A 210 -27.65 -10.39 13.39
N CYS A 211 -27.09 -9.19 13.58
CA CYS A 211 -25.74 -9.03 14.09
C CYS A 211 -25.69 -9.22 15.61
N LYS A 212 -24.92 -10.21 16.08
CA LYS A 212 -24.80 -10.52 17.51
C LYS A 212 -24.13 -9.40 18.34
N SER A 213 -23.36 -8.53 17.68
CA SER A 213 -22.73 -7.36 18.31
C SER A 213 -23.39 -6.05 17.91
N SER A 214 -24.64 -6.06 17.40
CA SER A 214 -25.35 -4.84 17.03
C SER A 214 -25.52 -3.91 18.24
N PHE A 215 -25.25 -2.61 18.02
CA PHE A 215 -25.30 -1.55 19.02
C PHE A 215 -24.38 -1.73 20.24
N LYS A 216 -23.47 -2.72 20.25
CA LYS A 216 -22.44 -2.82 21.30
C LYS A 216 -21.41 -1.70 21.13
N GLU A 217 -20.99 -1.15 22.26
CA GLU A 217 -19.81 -0.26 22.31
C GLU A 217 -18.52 -1.09 22.19
N PHE A 218 -17.58 -0.60 21.42
CA PHE A 218 -16.29 -1.23 21.28
C PHE A 218 -15.21 -0.32 21.83
N GLU A 219 -14.59 -0.78 22.91
CA GLU A 219 -13.39 -0.13 23.38
C GLU A 219 -12.31 -0.19 22.30
N VAL A 220 -11.76 0.95 21.97
CA VAL A 220 -10.53 0.98 21.21
C VAL A 220 -9.42 0.54 22.15
N ILE A 221 -9.05 -0.73 22.04
CA ILE A 221 -7.82 -1.16 22.66
C ILE A 221 -6.75 -0.26 22.08
N LYS A 222 -6.34 0.72 22.86
CA LYS A 222 -5.09 1.41 22.60
C LYS A 222 -4.06 0.29 22.70
N ASN A 223 -3.71 -0.34 21.55
CA ASN A 223 -2.48 -1.11 21.55
C ASN A 223 -1.45 -0.19 22.17
N ASP A 224 -0.89 -0.57 23.31
CA ASP A 224 0.25 0.12 23.89
C ASP A 224 1.17 0.42 22.72
N LYS A 225 1.31 1.70 22.42
CA LYS A 225 2.13 2.12 21.29
C LYS A 225 3.49 1.51 21.57
N LYS A 226 3.79 0.37 20.93
CA LYS A 226 5.13 -0.18 21.02
C LYS A 226 6.06 0.99 20.81
N GLN A 227 6.88 1.26 21.82
CA GLN A 227 7.80 2.38 21.81
C GLN A 227 8.58 2.30 20.49
N LYS A 228 8.39 3.29 19.65
CA LYS A 228 9.08 3.31 18.37
C LYS A 228 10.58 3.44 18.62
N LEU A 229 11.35 2.72 17.83
CA LEU A 229 12.80 2.87 17.87
C LEU A 229 13.18 4.27 17.37
N ASN A 230 13.93 5.02 18.17
CA ASN A 230 14.53 6.27 17.74
C ASN A 230 15.83 5.98 16.99
N LYS A 231 15.96 6.50 15.78
CA LYS A 231 17.17 6.35 14.98
C LYS A 231 17.67 7.68 14.47
N LYS A 232 18.93 8.00 14.80
CA LYS A 232 19.64 9.16 14.25
C LYS A 232 20.25 8.80 12.90
N ILE A 233 20.14 9.69 11.93
CA ILE A 233 20.68 9.51 10.58
C ILE A 233 21.25 10.82 10.10
N ASN A 234 22.46 10.75 9.54
CA ASN A 234 23.14 11.88 8.97
C ASN A 234 23.21 11.70 7.45
N PHE A 235 22.70 12.68 6.72
CA PHE A 235 22.77 12.74 5.27
C PHE A 235 23.65 13.92 4.82
N MET A 236 24.31 13.72 3.68
CA MET A 236 25.03 14.77 2.96
C MET A 236 24.43 14.91 1.57
N LEU A 237 23.93 16.10 1.24
CA LEU A 237 23.32 16.45 -0.04
C LEU A 237 24.19 17.47 -0.76
N ALA A 238 24.85 17.07 -1.83
CA ALA A 238 25.47 18.01 -2.73
C ALA A 238 24.49 18.53 -3.76
N HIS A 239 24.50 19.83 -4.02
CA HIS A 239 23.74 20.46 -5.10
C HIS A 239 24.59 21.44 -5.90
N SER A 240 24.21 21.64 -7.16
CA SER A 240 24.79 22.61 -8.08
C SER A 240 23.81 22.93 -9.20
N ASN A 241 23.56 24.20 -9.48
CA ASN A 241 22.72 24.63 -10.61
C ASN A 241 21.42 23.84 -10.73
N GLN A 242 20.63 23.75 -9.66
CA GLN A 242 19.38 22.97 -9.55
C GLN A 242 19.54 21.46 -9.80
N SER A 243 20.75 20.92 -9.76
CA SER A 243 21.02 19.49 -9.78
C SER A 243 21.44 19.01 -8.40
N PHE A 244 20.99 17.83 -8.02
CA PHE A 244 21.21 17.21 -6.71
C PHE A 244 21.88 15.86 -6.87
N LEU A 245 22.91 15.60 -6.07
CA LEU A 245 23.58 14.32 -6.06
C LEU A 245 22.83 13.34 -5.18
N LEU A 246 22.31 12.30 -5.78
CA LEU A 246 21.55 11.26 -5.10
C LEU A 246 22.20 9.89 -5.26
N PHE A 247 22.05 9.06 -4.26
CA PHE A 247 22.57 7.70 -4.17
C PHE A 247 21.42 6.71 -4.05
N LYS A 248 21.50 5.58 -4.76
CA LYS A 248 20.51 4.51 -4.62
C LYS A 248 20.79 3.69 -3.39
N LYS A 249 19.82 3.56 -2.50
CA LYS A 249 19.97 2.83 -1.25
C LYS A 249 19.83 1.32 -1.45
N ASN A 250 20.94 0.59 -1.48
CA ASN A 250 20.95 -0.86 -1.70
C ASN A 250 20.83 -1.70 -0.41
N LYS A 251 20.92 -1.06 0.78
CA LYS A 251 20.85 -1.76 2.07
C LYS A 251 19.43 -2.13 2.43
N LYS A 252 19.17 -3.40 2.80
CA LYS A 252 17.89 -3.88 3.34
C LYS A 252 17.53 -3.13 4.64
N SER A 253 16.79 -2.04 4.51
CA SER A 253 16.31 -1.23 5.64
C SER A 253 15.12 -0.37 5.16
N PHE A 254 14.70 0.66 5.99
CA PHE A 254 13.75 1.64 5.47
C PHE A 254 14.35 2.35 4.24
N TRP A 255 13.49 2.74 3.28
CA TRP A 255 13.83 3.40 2.02
C TRP A 255 14.75 2.61 1.07
N GLU A 256 14.79 1.28 1.21
CA GLU A 256 15.52 0.40 0.29
C GLU A 256 15.06 0.62 -1.17
N SER A 257 16.00 0.65 -2.09
CA SER A 257 15.83 0.95 -3.52
C SER A 257 15.42 2.40 -3.84
N LEU A 258 15.29 3.28 -2.84
CA LEU A 258 15.01 4.69 -3.07
C LEU A 258 16.29 5.49 -3.28
N TRP A 259 16.15 6.60 -3.99
CA TRP A 259 17.21 7.60 -4.16
C TRP A 259 17.20 8.57 -2.98
N ILE A 260 18.34 8.67 -2.31
CA ILE A 260 18.53 9.47 -1.09
C ILE A 260 19.83 10.28 -1.20
N PRO A 261 20.02 11.36 -0.41
CA PRO A 261 21.33 11.92 -0.19
C PRO A 261 22.29 10.87 0.36
N TYR A 262 23.58 11.11 0.28
CA TYR A 262 24.58 10.20 0.85
C TYR A 262 24.32 9.96 2.35
N GLU A 263 24.11 8.71 2.76
CA GLU A 263 23.93 8.34 4.18
C GLU A 263 25.32 8.15 4.80
N LYS A 264 25.75 9.13 5.62
CA LYS A 264 27.04 9.12 6.29
C LYS A 264 27.10 8.00 7.33
N GLN A 265 28.05 7.10 7.22
CA GLN A 265 28.31 6.09 8.24
C GLN A 265 29.24 6.64 9.32
N ASN A 266 29.10 6.23 10.59
CA ASN A 266 29.68 6.83 11.80
C ASN A 266 31.23 6.89 11.88
N ARG A 267 31.98 6.58 10.85
CA ARG A 267 33.45 6.70 10.82
C ARG A 267 34.05 6.94 9.43
N GLU A 268 33.23 7.06 8.38
CA GLU A 268 33.73 7.33 7.05
C GLU A 268 33.93 8.84 6.85
N ARG A 269 35.18 9.26 6.58
CA ARG A 269 35.41 10.49 5.83
C ARG A 269 34.82 10.24 4.44
N SER A 270 33.82 11.04 4.07
CA SER A 270 33.30 11.09 2.71
C SER A 270 34.32 11.82 1.79
N ASP A 271 35.49 11.20 1.57
CA ASP A 271 36.62 11.80 0.86
C ASP A 271 36.31 12.16 -0.60
N PHE A 272 35.15 11.74 -1.10
CA PHE A 272 34.67 12.09 -2.43
C PHE A 272 33.93 13.43 -2.52
N PHE A 273 33.52 14.03 -1.38
CA PHE A 273 32.99 15.38 -1.38
C PHE A 273 34.13 16.42 -1.38
N LYS A 274 34.17 17.22 -2.43
CA LYS A 274 35.12 18.36 -2.54
C LYS A 274 34.75 19.44 -1.52
N ARG A 275 35.62 20.44 -1.36
CA ARG A 275 35.35 21.64 -0.56
C ARG A 275 34.15 22.41 -1.18
N PRO A 276 33.04 22.61 -0.46
CA PRO A 276 31.88 23.32 -0.99
C PRO A 276 32.09 24.83 -1.00
N LEU A 277 31.30 25.54 -1.81
CA LEU A 277 31.24 27.02 -1.79
C LEU A 277 30.49 27.49 -0.51
N ARG A 278 29.40 26.82 -0.19
CA ARG A 278 28.60 27.07 1.01
C ARG A 278 28.11 25.75 1.60
N SER A 279 27.83 25.77 2.89
CA SER A 279 27.22 24.64 3.59
C SER A 279 26.15 25.12 4.57
N GLU A 280 25.08 24.37 4.70
CA GLU A 280 24.06 24.54 5.73
C GLU A 280 23.65 23.20 6.32
N THR A 281 23.08 23.22 7.52
CA THR A 281 22.58 22.01 8.20
C THR A 281 21.12 22.18 8.55
N LYS A 282 20.31 21.19 8.18
CA LYS A 282 18.89 21.10 8.54
C LYS A 282 18.64 19.87 9.42
N ASN A 283 17.92 20.07 10.51
CA ASN A 283 17.49 19.00 11.41
C ASN A 283 15.97 18.84 11.32
N PHE A 284 15.49 17.63 11.15
CA PHE A 284 14.07 17.35 11.13
C PHE A 284 13.75 15.91 11.55
N ASN A 285 12.53 15.68 12.00
CA ASN A 285 12.05 14.38 12.41
C ASN A 285 11.11 13.80 11.36
N HIS A 286 11.20 12.49 11.14
CA HIS A 286 10.29 11.78 10.27
C HIS A 286 9.84 10.47 10.90
N ALA A 287 8.52 10.34 11.13
CA ALA A 287 7.92 9.15 11.72
C ALA A 287 7.60 8.10 10.67
N LEU A 288 8.17 6.91 10.81
CA LEU A 288 7.74 5.69 10.15
C LEU A 288 6.78 4.90 11.06
N SER A 289 6.23 3.79 10.56
CA SER A 289 5.29 2.97 11.35
C SER A 289 5.89 2.43 12.65
N HIS A 290 7.19 2.11 12.66
CA HIS A 290 7.88 1.43 13.77
C HIS A 290 9.19 2.11 14.20
N ILE A 291 9.59 3.20 13.53
CA ILE A 291 10.82 3.94 13.80
C ILE A 291 10.54 5.43 13.68
N ASP A 292 11.05 6.22 14.62
CA ASP A 292 11.12 7.66 14.51
C ASP A 292 12.56 8.05 14.12
N LEU A 293 12.68 8.71 12.97
CA LEU A 293 13.95 9.12 12.40
C LEU A 293 14.25 10.57 12.82
N ASN A 294 15.38 10.77 13.49
CA ASN A 294 15.97 12.09 13.73
C ASN A 294 17.04 12.31 12.64
N ILE A 295 16.76 13.16 11.70
CA ILE A 295 17.56 13.33 10.49
C ILE A 295 18.34 14.64 10.56
N THR A 296 19.66 14.56 10.44
CA THR A 296 20.54 15.68 10.17
C THR A 296 20.90 15.64 8.70
N LEU A 297 20.63 16.72 7.97
CA LEU A 297 20.95 16.87 6.56
C LEU A 297 21.94 18.02 6.39
N GLU A 298 23.19 17.68 6.07
CA GLU A 298 24.23 18.62 5.67
C GLU A 298 24.08 18.89 4.16
N ILE A 299 23.89 20.13 3.75
CA ILE A 299 23.67 20.53 2.35
C ILE A 299 24.90 21.33 1.90
N PHE A 300 25.47 20.92 0.79
CA PHE A 300 26.70 21.48 0.22
C PHE A 300 26.46 22.04 -1.17
N GLU A 301 26.75 23.30 -1.36
CA GLU A 301 26.66 24.00 -2.65
C GLU A 301 28.00 23.92 -3.40
N TYR A 302 27.90 23.57 -4.69
CA TYR A 302 29.04 23.52 -5.62
C TYR A 302 28.80 24.37 -6.86
N LYS A 303 29.84 24.89 -7.48
CA LYS A 303 29.78 25.67 -8.71
C LYS A 303 29.23 24.83 -9.88
N GLU A 304 29.64 23.58 -9.97
CA GLU A 304 29.28 22.64 -11.03
C GLU A 304 29.20 21.19 -10.50
N PRO A 305 28.44 20.30 -11.14
CA PRO A 305 28.46 18.87 -10.85
C PRO A 305 29.85 18.29 -11.07
N PHE A 306 30.28 17.38 -10.20
CA PHE A 306 31.60 16.76 -10.28
C PHE A 306 31.52 15.24 -10.28
N LYS A 307 32.55 14.59 -10.83
CA LYS A 307 32.65 13.12 -10.84
C LYS A 307 33.08 12.62 -9.46
N ILE A 308 32.45 11.54 -9.04
CA ILE A 308 32.72 10.86 -7.78
C ILE A 308 33.32 9.48 -8.07
N LYS A 309 34.35 9.13 -7.32
CA LYS A 309 34.93 7.78 -7.34
C LYS A 309 34.33 6.97 -6.21
N THR A 310 33.31 6.17 -6.50
CA THR A 310 32.65 5.29 -5.53
C THR A 310 32.00 4.10 -6.24
N ASN A 311 31.87 2.98 -5.55
CA ASN A 311 31.13 1.80 -6.02
C ASN A 311 29.61 1.93 -5.78
N LEU A 312 29.15 3.01 -5.15
CA LEU A 312 27.72 3.25 -4.91
C LEU A 312 27.06 3.77 -6.19
N GLU A 313 25.91 3.23 -6.52
CA GLU A 313 25.08 3.75 -7.61
C GLU A 313 24.64 5.18 -7.26
N HIS A 314 25.01 6.16 -8.07
CA HIS A 314 24.73 7.57 -7.84
C HIS A 314 24.45 8.33 -9.13
N LYS A 315 23.71 9.43 -9.02
CA LYS A 315 23.39 10.33 -10.15
C LYS A 315 23.28 11.77 -9.68
N TRP A 316 23.73 12.68 -10.52
CA TRP A 316 23.30 14.07 -10.48
C TRP A 316 21.97 14.19 -11.18
N VAL A 317 20.92 14.56 -10.43
CA VAL A 317 19.53 14.62 -10.89
C VAL A 317 19.07 16.07 -10.87
N LYS A 318 18.59 16.58 -12.00
CA LYS A 318 18.00 17.92 -12.10
C LYS A 318 16.68 17.99 -11.32
N LYS A 319 16.35 19.17 -10.80
CA LYS A 319 15.14 19.41 -10.00
C LYS A 319 13.86 19.04 -10.78
N ASP A 320 13.77 19.38 -12.06
CA ASP A 320 12.66 19.05 -12.95
C ASP A 320 12.52 17.54 -13.26
N GLU A 321 13.59 16.77 -13.08
CA GLU A 321 13.61 15.33 -13.29
C GLU A 321 13.37 14.50 -12.02
N LEU A 322 13.27 15.11 -10.84
CA LEU A 322 13.06 14.40 -9.57
C LEU A 322 11.83 13.48 -9.55
N ASN A 323 10.84 13.81 -10.35
CA ASN A 323 9.62 13.01 -10.50
C ASN A 323 9.82 11.67 -11.24
N LYS A 324 11.00 11.46 -11.87
CA LYS A 324 11.41 10.19 -12.50
C LYS A 324 12.06 9.23 -11.51
N PHE A 325 12.34 9.66 -10.28
CA PHE A 325 13.05 8.89 -9.26
C PHE A 325 12.18 8.61 -8.05
N GLY A 326 12.32 7.43 -7.45
CA GLY A 326 11.69 7.09 -6.19
C GLY A 326 12.41 7.74 -5.02
N LEU A 327 11.89 8.86 -4.50
CA LEU A 327 12.44 9.54 -3.33
C LEU A 327 11.54 9.36 -2.10
N PRO A 328 12.12 9.27 -0.89
CA PRO A 328 11.35 9.41 0.35
C PRO A 328 10.69 10.80 0.42
N LYS A 329 9.44 10.84 0.88
CA LYS A 329 8.68 12.11 0.97
C LYS A 329 9.45 13.25 1.64
N PRO A 330 10.10 13.07 2.82
CA PRO A 330 10.81 14.17 3.48
C PRO A 330 11.97 14.69 2.65
N ILE A 331 12.73 13.82 1.98
CA ILE A 331 13.85 14.21 1.12
C ILE A 331 13.34 14.96 -0.10
N LYS A 332 12.30 14.42 -0.75
CA LYS A 332 11.68 15.07 -1.91
C LYS A 332 11.19 16.47 -1.57
N SER A 333 10.47 16.63 -0.45
CA SER A 333 9.94 17.92 -0.01
C SER A 333 11.05 18.96 0.25
N ILE A 334 12.18 18.53 0.85
CA ILE A 334 13.32 19.45 1.07
C ILE A 334 13.91 19.89 -0.25
N ILE A 335 14.18 18.97 -1.18
CA ILE A 335 14.80 19.29 -2.47
C ILE A 335 13.87 20.18 -3.31
N GLU A 336 12.56 19.92 -3.34
CA GLU A 336 11.57 20.71 -4.10
C GLU A 336 11.48 22.16 -3.58
N ASN A 337 11.63 22.36 -2.27
CA ASN A 337 11.61 23.68 -1.63
C ASN A 337 13.00 24.36 -1.54
N TYR A 338 14.03 23.66 -1.98
CA TYR A 338 15.40 24.19 -2.02
C TYR A 338 15.64 24.85 -3.38
N VAL A 339 15.85 26.15 -3.37
CA VAL A 339 16.11 26.95 -4.58
C VAL A 339 17.57 27.28 -4.68
#